data_1cb26834d25974c5869aa011e8e5bdb7
#
_entry.id   1cb26834d25974c5869aa011e8e5bdb7
#
_cell.length_a   1.000
_cell.length_b   1.000
_cell.length_c   1.000
_cell.angle_alpha   90.00
_cell.angle_beta   90.00
_cell.angle_gamma   90.00
#
_symmetry.space_group_name_H-M   'P 1'
#
loop_
_entity.id
_entity.type
_entity.pdbx_description
1 polymer ?
#
loop_
_entity_poly.entity_id
_entity_poly.type
_entity_poly.pdbx_seq_one_letter_code
_entity_poly.pdbx_strand_id
1 'polypeptide(L)'
;MGTAYRKNINGKDYSPQEISAMILQKLKIDAEAYLHEPVTEAVITVPAYFNDAQRQATKDAGRIAGLNVKRIINEPTAAALAYGLENSYGQKIMVFDLGGGTFDVSIIEIGNGVIEVLSTSGDNHLGGDDFNEIIAKYIVDEFRRIEGIDLSHDQVAMQRINEAGEKAKIELSTMITTIVNLPFITNTSSGPKNLEVEISRAKFNELTKGLVDRVVIPMQNALNDARSVSYTHLTLPTSDL
;
A
#
# COMPACT_ATOMS: atom_id res chain seq x y z
N MET A 1 14.10 7.86 -4.82
CA MET A 1 15.36 7.16 -4.53
C MET A 1 16.34 7.33 -5.70
N GLY A 2 17.66 7.38 -5.42
CA GLY A 2 18.69 7.46 -6.47
C GLY A 2 18.81 8.83 -7.18
N THR A 3 18.31 9.91 -6.58
CA THR A 3 18.39 11.27 -7.13
C THR A 3 19.01 12.24 -6.12
N ALA A 4 19.41 13.42 -6.58
CA ALA A 4 19.89 14.50 -5.71
C ALA A 4 18.76 15.31 -5.03
N TYR A 5 17.51 14.85 -5.11
CA TYR A 5 16.37 15.51 -4.51
C TYR A 5 16.54 15.66 -2.98
N ARG A 6 16.13 16.80 -2.46
CA ARG A 6 16.09 17.10 -1.02
C ARG A 6 14.72 17.67 -0.65
N LYS A 7 14.20 17.27 0.50
CA LYS A 7 12.96 17.80 1.06
C LYS A 7 13.30 18.54 2.36
N ASN A 8 12.95 19.82 2.41
CA ASN A 8 13.04 20.58 3.66
C ASN A 8 11.87 20.19 4.57
N ILE A 9 12.19 19.77 5.80
CA ILE A 9 11.24 19.47 6.86
C ILE A 9 11.72 20.18 8.12
N ASN A 10 10.97 21.14 8.60
CA ASN A 10 11.28 21.93 9.79
C ASN A 10 12.70 22.55 9.78
N GLY A 11 13.13 23.08 8.62
CA GLY A 11 14.42 23.74 8.45
C GLY A 11 15.61 22.81 8.22
N LYS A 12 15.40 21.49 8.15
CA LYS A 12 16.43 20.51 7.82
C LYS A 12 16.13 19.83 6.49
N ASP A 13 17.16 19.73 5.63
CA ASP A 13 17.04 19.07 4.34
C ASP A 13 17.34 17.58 4.45
N TYR A 14 16.40 16.77 3.98
CA TYR A 14 16.50 15.31 3.96
C TYR A 14 16.59 14.78 2.54
N SER A 15 17.47 13.82 2.33
CA SER A 15 17.51 13.01 1.11
C SER A 15 16.45 11.89 1.16
N PRO A 16 16.05 11.31 0.01
CA PRO A 16 15.18 10.15 -0.02
C PRO A 16 15.74 8.96 0.78
N GLN A 17 17.07 8.77 0.78
CA GLN A 17 17.73 7.72 1.54
C GLN A 17 17.58 7.91 3.05
N GLU A 18 17.72 9.15 3.55
CA GLU A 18 17.55 9.45 4.97
C GLU A 18 16.09 9.22 5.43
N ILE A 19 15.11 9.61 4.62
CA ILE A 19 13.68 9.35 4.93
C ILE A 19 13.40 7.84 4.94
N SER A 20 13.87 7.11 3.93
CA SER A 20 13.72 5.65 3.88
C SER A 20 14.44 4.96 5.03
N ALA A 21 15.60 5.48 5.47
CA ALA A 21 16.30 4.96 6.63
C ALA A 21 15.50 5.10 7.92
N MET A 22 14.73 6.17 8.11
CA MET A 22 13.84 6.33 9.27
C MET A 22 12.76 5.24 9.30
N ILE A 23 12.19 4.89 8.14
CA ILE A 23 11.21 3.80 8.02
C ILE A 23 11.87 2.46 8.36
N LEU A 24 13.03 2.17 7.75
CA LEU A 24 13.77 0.94 8.02
C LEU A 24 14.21 0.83 9.49
N GLN A 25 14.55 1.95 10.12
CA GLN A 25 14.90 2.01 11.53
C GLN A 25 13.69 1.69 12.42
N LYS A 26 12.51 2.19 12.08
CA LYS A 26 11.26 1.85 12.78
C LYS A 26 10.97 0.35 12.65
N LEU A 27 11.05 -0.21 11.44
CA LEU A 27 10.84 -1.63 11.20
C LEU A 27 11.85 -2.50 11.98
N LYS A 28 13.12 -2.05 12.03
CA LYS A 28 14.15 -2.72 12.84
C LYS A 28 13.77 -2.76 14.32
N ILE A 29 13.38 -1.60 14.88
CA ILE A 29 12.96 -1.51 16.30
C ILE A 29 11.77 -2.42 16.59
N ASP A 30 10.78 -2.46 15.71
CA ASP A 30 9.62 -3.32 15.86
C ASP A 30 9.99 -4.82 15.80
N ALA A 31 10.87 -5.19 14.87
CA ALA A 31 11.38 -6.55 14.77
C ALA A 31 12.18 -6.96 16.01
N GLU A 32 13.06 -6.09 16.53
CA GLU A 32 13.83 -6.33 17.75
C GLU A 32 12.91 -6.48 18.98
N ALA A 33 11.85 -5.66 19.04
CA ALA A 33 10.85 -5.77 20.11
C ALA A 33 10.07 -7.09 20.05
N TYR A 34 9.76 -7.58 18.85
CA TYR A 34 9.05 -8.85 18.65
C TYR A 34 9.93 -10.06 18.90
N LEU A 35 11.17 -10.05 18.37
CA LEU A 35 12.10 -11.17 18.46
C LEU A 35 12.83 -11.26 19.81
N HIS A 36 12.84 -10.14 20.59
CA HIS A 36 13.61 -9.99 21.82
C HIS A 36 15.12 -10.17 21.64
N GLU A 37 15.64 -9.88 20.43
CA GLU A 37 17.07 -9.96 20.10
C GLU A 37 17.45 -8.86 19.10
N PRO A 38 18.75 -8.47 19.01
CA PRO A 38 19.19 -7.46 18.04
C PRO A 38 19.03 -7.93 16.60
N VAL A 39 18.47 -7.06 15.74
CA VAL A 39 18.38 -7.27 14.30
C VAL A 39 19.52 -6.49 13.62
N THR A 40 20.52 -7.18 13.14
CA THR A 40 21.73 -6.61 12.55
C THR A 40 21.79 -6.72 11.03
N GLU A 41 21.02 -7.62 10.44
CA GLU A 41 21.06 -7.95 9.02
C GLU A 41 19.65 -7.90 8.41
N ALA A 42 19.58 -7.57 7.11
CA ALA A 42 18.32 -7.54 6.39
C ALA A 42 18.48 -7.92 4.92
N VAL A 43 17.45 -8.54 4.36
CA VAL A 43 17.16 -8.56 2.93
C VAL A 43 16.07 -7.52 2.70
N ILE A 44 16.27 -6.62 1.74
CA ILE A 44 15.32 -5.54 1.46
C ILE A 44 14.76 -5.73 0.05
N THR A 45 13.45 -5.61 -0.09
CA THR A 45 12.77 -5.71 -1.38
C THR A 45 12.65 -4.34 -2.04
N VAL A 46 12.63 -4.34 -3.37
CA VAL A 46 12.41 -3.15 -4.19
C VAL A 46 11.52 -3.51 -5.38
N PRO A 47 10.77 -2.55 -5.94
CA PRO A 47 10.06 -2.77 -7.19
C PRO A 47 10.97 -3.29 -8.30
N ALA A 48 10.44 -4.15 -9.16
CA ALA A 48 11.26 -4.80 -10.21
C ALA A 48 11.86 -3.79 -11.21
N TYR A 49 11.19 -2.65 -11.42
CA TYR A 49 11.65 -1.58 -12.32
C TYR A 49 12.71 -0.64 -11.72
N PHE A 50 13.08 -0.80 -10.44
CA PHE A 50 14.15 0.02 -9.85
C PHE A 50 15.46 -0.19 -10.59
N ASN A 51 16.08 0.92 -11.02
CA ASN A 51 17.40 0.91 -11.61
C ASN A 51 18.52 0.77 -10.55
N ASP A 52 19.76 0.60 -11.00
CA ASP A 52 20.90 0.37 -10.11
C ASP A 52 21.13 1.52 -9.12
N ALA A 53 20.91 2.77 -9.53
CA ALA A 53 21.02 3.92 -8.63
C ALA A 53 19.97 3.88 -7.51
N GLN A 54 18.74 3.48 -7.81
CA GLN A 54 17.66 3.34 -6.84
C GLN A 54 17.91 2.15 -5.89
N ARG A 55 18.41 1.02 -6.42
CA ARG A 55 18.81 -0.16 -5.62
C ARG A 55 19.95 0.17 -4.68
N GLN A 56 20.96 0.87 -5.16
CA GLN A 56 22.07 1.32 -4.32
C GLN A 56 21.60 2.29 -3.23
N ALA A 57 20.75 3.25 -3.58
CA ALA A 57 20.16 4.18 -2.62
C ALA A 57 19.33 3.49 -1.53
N THR A 58 18.63 2.40 -1.88
CA THR A 58 17.91 1.56 -0.89
C THR A 58 18.88 0.83 0.03
N LYS A 59 19.97 0.29 -0.53
CA LYS A 59 21.04 -0.34 0.26
C LYS A 59 21.69 0.64 1.22
N ASP A 60 21.93 1.88 0.78
CA ASP A 60 22.49 2.94 1.62
C ASP A 60 21.52 3.37 2.72
N ALA A 61 20.20 3.43 2.44
CA ALA A 61 19.18 3.67 3.46
C ALA A 61 19.21 2.58 4.55
N GLY A 62 19.36 1.31 4.18
CA GLY A 62 19.54 0.21 5.14
C GLY A 62 20.77 0.39 6.02
N ARG A 63 21.89 0.81 5.45
CA ARG A 63 23.13 1.11 6.21
C ARG A 63 22.96 2.29 7.16
N ILE A 64 22.30 3.36 6.73
CA ILE A 64 21.97 4.51 7.58
C ILE A 64 21.06 4.08 8.75
N ALA A 65 20.15 3.13 8.53
CA ALA A 65 19.32 2.54 9.56
C ALA A 65 20.06 1.58 10.52
N GLY A 66 21.36 1.34 10.29
CA GLY A 66 22.17 0.44 11.12
C GLY A 66 21.95 -1.04 10.78
N LEU A 67 21.62 -1.36 9.54
CA LEU A 67 21.44 -2.71 9.03
C LEU A 67 22.57 -3.09 8.05
N ASN A 68 23.09 -4.31 8.18
CA ASN A 68 23.91 -4.94 7.16
C ASN A 68 23.00 -5.52 6.08
N VAL A 69 22.85 -4.82 4.95
CA VAL A 69 21.98 -5.26 3.85
C VAL A 69 22.66 -6.40 3.07
N LYS A 70 22.21 -7.61 3.31
CA LYS A 70 22.74 -8.83 2.67
C LYS A 70 22.43 -8.87 1.19
N ARG A 71 21.20 -8.51 0.82
CA ARG A 71 20.72 -8.58 -0.56
C ARG A 71 19.59 -7.58 -0.80
N ILE A 72 19.51 -7.07 -2.02
CA ILE A 72 18.33 -6.40 -2.57
C ILE A 72 17.68 -7.37 -3.55
N ILE A 73 16.39 -7.63 -3.42
CA ILE A 73 15.62 -8.52 -4.29
C ILE A 73 14.38 -7.80 -4.84
N ASN A 74 13.83 -8.29 -5.94
CA ASN A 74 12.60 -7.74 -6.50
C ASN A 74 11.39 -8.15 -5.66
N GLU A 75 10.45 -7.24 -5.44
CA GLU A 75 9.20 -7.49 -4.70
C GLU A 75 8.40 -8.67 -5.27
N PRO A 76 8.15 -8.78 -6.59
CA PRO A 76 7.44 -9.93 -7.14
C PRO A 76 8.18 -11.26 -6.95
N THR A 77 9.51 -11.23 -6.95
CA THR A 77 10.32 -12.42 -6.64
C THR A 77 10.17 -12.83 -5.19
N ALA A 78 10.18 -11.86 -4.27
CA ALA A 78 9.98 -12.12 -2.84
C ALA A 78 8.58 -12.68 -2.56
N ALA A 79 7.56 -12.12 -3.20
CA ALA A 79 6.18 -12.61 -3.09
C ALA A 79 6.06 -14.08 -3.56
N ALA A 80 6.67 -14.41 -4.70
CA ALA A 80 6.68 -15.79 -5.22
C ALA A 80 7.37 -16.77 -4.27
N LEU A 81 8.52 -16.36 -3.70
CA LEU A 81 9.25 -17.16 -2.71
C LEU A 81 8.43 -17.37 -1.44
N ALA A 82 7.82 -16.30 -0.91
CA ALA A 82 6.98 -16.39 0.29
C ALA A 82 5.76 -17.31 0.09
N TYR A 83 5.26 -17.40 -1.12
CA TYR A 83 4.15 -18.28 -1.48
C TYR A 83 4.61 -19.75 -1.73
N GLY A 84 5.89 -20.04 -1.68
CA GLY A 84 6.42 -21.39 -1.85
C GLY A 84 6.49 -21.88 -3.30
N LEU A 85 6.62 -20.95 -4.23
CA LEU A 85 6.63 -21.26 -5.67
C LEU A 85 8.00 -21.61 -6.24
N GLU A 86 9.05 -21.61 -5.44
CA GLU A 86 10.43 -21.90 -5.86
C GLU A 86 10.61 -23.28 -6.49
N ASN A 87 9.74 -24.22 -6.13
CA ASN A 87 9.76 -25.60 -6.65
C ASN A 87 8.79 -25.83 -7.83
N SER A 88 8.14 -24.79 -8.33
CA SER A 88 7.25 -24.85 -9.48
C SER A 88 8.04 -24.88 -10.78
N TYR A 89 7.64 -25.71 -11.74
CA TYR A 89 8.34 -25.82 -13.02
C TYR A 89 7.49 -25.28 -14.16
N GLY A 90 8.10 -24.39 -14.97
CA GLY A 90 7.51 -23.95 -16.25
C GLY A 90 6.22 -23.16 -16.09
N GLN A 91 6.06 -22.41 -15.02
CA GLN A 91 4.85 -21.61 -14.77
C GLN A 91 5.10 -20.14 -14.99
N LYS A 92 4.15 -19.49 -15.68
CA LYS A 92 4.04 -18.03 -15.72
C LYS A 92 2.99 -17.59 -14.72
N ILE A 93 3.35 -16.64 -13.87
CA ILE A 93 2.53 -16.18 -12.76
C ILE A 93 2.42 -14.66 -12.86
N MET A 94 1.21 -14.14 -12.62
CA MET A 94 1.00 -12.72 -12.41
C MET A 94 1.06 -12.44 -10.90
N VAL A 95 1.98 -11.57 -10.50
CA VAL A 95 2.00 -10.97 -9.17
C VAL A 95 1.27 -9.64 -9.24
N PHE A 96 0.19 -9.52 -8.48
CA PHE A 96 -0.66 -8.35 -8.38
C PHE A 96 -0.45 -7.74 -6.99
N ASP A 97 0.27 -6.64 -6.92
CA ASP A 97 0.64 -5.96 -5.68
C ASP A 97 -0.07 -4.60 -5.58
N LEU A 98 -1.14 -4.55 -4.81
CA LEU A 98 -1.86 -3.32 -4.50
C LEU A 98 -1.49 -2.89 -3.07
N GLY A 99 -0.48 -2.05 -2.95
CA GLY A 99 0.01 -1.52 -1.69
C GLY A 99 -0.82 -0.36 -1.14
N GLY A 100 -0.26 0.36 -0.16
CA GLY A 100 -0.90 1.54 0.42
C GLY A 100 -1.00 2.73 -0.54
N GLY A 101 0.03 2.97 -1.36
CA GLY A 101 0.09 4.14 -2.26
C GLY A 101 0.43 3.83 -3.70
N THR A 102 0.79 2.58 -4.03
CA THR A 102 1.16 2.15 -5.38
C THR A 102 0.49 0.84 -5.74
N PHE A 103 0.24 0.65 -7.03
CA PHE A 103 -0.16 -0.60 -7.63
C PHE A 103 0.92 -1.07 -8.59
N ASP A 104 1.42 -2.27 -8.37
CA ASP A 104 2.42 -2.92 -9.22
C ASP A 104 1.92 -4.28 -9.68
N VAL A 105 2.09 -4.57 -10.97
CA VAL A 105 1.78 -5.87 -11.56
C VAL A 105 2.98 -6.38 -12.33
N SER A 106 3.38 -7.62 -12.07
CA SER A 106 4.53 -8.23 -12.72
C SER A 106 4.16 -9.62 -13.24
N ILE A 107 4.64 -9.95 -14.44
CA ILE A 107 4.59 -11.32 -14.96
C ILE A 107 5.96 -11.94 -14.70
N ILE A 108 5.97 -13.03 -13.98
CA ILE A 108 7.18 -13.80 -13.68
C ILE A 108 7.10 -15.19 -14.29
N GLU A 109 8.24 -15.73 -14.67
CA GLU A 109 8.40 -17.12 -15.06
C GLU A 109 9.27 -17.86 -14.05
N ILE A 110 8.81 -19.04 -13.64
CA ILE A 110 9.52 -19.91 -12.71
C ILE A 110 9.94 -21.15 -13.46
N GLY A 111 11.24 -21.39 -13.50
CA GLY A 111 11.78 -22.57 -14.17
C GLY A 111 13.20 -22.89 -13.71
N ASN A 112 13.50 -24.18 -13.55
CA ASN A 112 14.83 -24.67 -13.19
C ASN A 112 15.45 -24.00 -11.94
N GLY A 113 14.64 -23.64 -10.94
CA GLY A 113 15.09 -22.98 -9.72
C GLY A 113 15.42 -21.47 -9.92
N VAL A 114 15.04 -20.90 -11.06
CA VAL A 114 15.20 -19.47 -11.37
C VAL A 114 13.83 -18.82 -11.45
N ILE A 115 13.71 -17.63 -10.87
CA ILE A 115 12.55 -16.75 -11.00
C ILE A 115 12.96 -15.55 -11.83
N GLU A 116 12.38 -15.42 -13.01
CA GLU A 116 12.64 -14.33 -13.96
C GLU A 116 11.43 -13.41 -14.04
N VAL A 117 11.66 -12.09 -13.97
CA VAL A 117 10.62 -11.07 -14.20
C VAL A 117 10.58 -10.77 -15.68
N LEU A 118 9.52 -11.21 -16.37
CA LEU A 118 9.36 -11.01 -17.82
C LEU A 118 8.88 -9.60 -18.15
N SER A 119 7.97 -9.05 -17.34
CA SER A 119 7.44 -7.71 -17.52
C SER A 119 6.94 -7.13 -16.19
N THR A 120 6.85 -5.81 -16.13
CA THR A 120 6.23 -5.09 -15.01
C THR A 120 5.53 -3.84 -15.50
N SER A 121 4.40 -3.52 -14.89
CA SER A 121 3.64 -2.28 -15.13
C SER A 121 2.99 -1.87 -13.81
N GLY A 122 2.40 -0.67 -13.73
CA GLY A 122 1.78 -0.23 -12.48
C GLY A 122 1.20 1.17 -12.56
N ASP A 123 0.72 1.64 -11.41
CA ASP A 123 0.23 2.99 -11.18
C ASP A 123 0.80 3.49 -9.83
N ASN A 124 1.71 4.46 -9.88
CA ASN A 124 2.40 5.00 -8.69
C ASN A 124 1.51 5.89 -7.81
N HIS A 125 0.26 6.07 -8.18
CA HIS A 125 -0.74 6.88 -7.48
C HIS A 125 -2.05 6.12 -7.31
N LEU A 126 -1.98 4.80 -7.11
CA LEU A 126 -3.12 3.94 -6.84
C LEU A 126 -2.77 2.96 -5.72
N GLY A 127 -3.46 3.10 -4.59
CA GLY A 127 -3.24 2.24 -3.43
C GLY A 127 -4.34 2.35 -2.39
N GLY A 128 -4.19 1.67 -1.28
CA GLY A 128 -5.14 1.62 -0.17
C GLY A 128 -5.52 3.00 0.37
N ASP A 129 -4.62 3.98 0.27
CA ASP A 129 -4.86 5.35 0.71
C ASP A 129 -5.90 6.06 -0.14
N ASP A 130 -5.93 5.81 -1.46
CA ASP A 130 -6.97 6.38 -2.35
C ASP A 130 -8.36 5.85 -1.97
N PHE A 131 -8.44 4.57 -1.57
CA PHE A 131 -9.69 4.00 -1.06
C PHE A 131 -10.10 4.64 0.28
N ASN A 132 -9.14 4.90 1.17
CA ASN A 132 -9.39 5.59 2.45
C ASN A 132 -9.92 7.01 2.20
N GLU A 133 -9.33 7.76 1.27
CA GLU A 133 -9.78 9.11 0.93
C GLU A 133 -11.22 9.14 0.40
N ILE A 134 -11.59 8.17 -0.43
CA ILE A 134 -12.97 8.08 -0.96
C ILE A 134 -13.97 7.83 0.19
N ILE A 135 -13.63 6.93 1.12
CA ILE A 135 -14.49 6.67 2.29
C ILE A 135 -14.57 7.92 3.17
N ALA A 136 -13.45 8.53 3.48
CA ALA A 136 -13.41 9.74 4.31
C ALA A 136 -14.26 10.86 3.70
N LYS A 137 -14.13 11.08 2.39
CA LYS A 137 -14.96 12.04 1.67
C LYS A 137 -16.45 11.69 1.77
N TYR A 138 -16.82 10.44 1.57
CA TYR A 138 -18.21 9.98 1.71
C TYR A 138 -18.76 10.27 3.12
N ILE A 139 -17.97 9.99 4.17
CA ILE A 139 -18.35 10.27 5.56
C ILE A 139 -18.59 11.77 5.78
N VAL A 140 -17.68 12.62 5.27
CA VAL A 140 -17.82 14.09 5.37
C VAL A 140 -19.07 14.58 4.64
N ASP A 141 -19.30 14.08 3.41
CA ASP A 141 -20.45 14.47 2.60
C ASP A 141 -21.79 14.06 3.27
N GLU A 142 -21.85 12.86 3.87
CA GLU A 142 -23.02 12.39 4.62
C GLU A 142 -23.26 13.22 5.89
N PHE A 143 -22.22 13.52 6.65
CA PHE A 143 -22.36 14.40 7.82
C PHE A 143 -22.84 15.80 7.43
N ARG A 144 -22.28 16.36 6.37
CA ARG A 144 -22.73 17.63 5.82
C ARG A 144 -24.18 17.60 5.36
N ARG A 145 -24.63 16.51 4.76
CA ARG A 145 -26.01 16.31 4.33
C ARG A 145 -26.98 16.28 5.51
N ILE A 146 -26.59 15.65 6.63
CA ILE A 146 -27.45 15.46 7.82
C ILE A 146 -27.43 16.69 8.72
N GLU A 147 -26.25 17.22 9.03
CA GLU A 147 -26.05 18.25 10.03
C GLU A 147 -25.86 19.66 9.42
N GLY A 148 -25.66 19.77 8.13
CA GLY A 148 -25.37 21.03 7.44
C GLY A 148 -23.97 21.59 7.71
N ILE A 149 -23.06 20.80 8.30
CA ILE A 149 -21.73 21.22 8.75
C ILE A 149 -20.67 20.57 7.86
N ASP A 150 -19.72 21.38 7.39
CA ASP A 150 -18.58 20.92 6.60
C ASP A 150 -17.35 20.71 7.51
N LEU A 151 -16.90 19.45 7.62
CA LEU A 151 -15.73 19.08 8.43
C LEU A 151 -14.41 19.09 7.65
N SER A 152 -14.44 19.34 6.34
CA SER A 152 -13.26 19.21 5.46
C SER A 152 -12.10 20.15 5.84
N HIS A 153 -12.36 21.23 6.57
CA HIS A 153 -11.38 22.20 7.01
C HIS A 153 -10.95 22.03 8.49
N ASP A 154 -11.58 21.10 9.22
CA ASP A 154 -11.20 20.78 10.60
C ASP A 154 -10.18 19.63 10.59
N GLN A 155 -8.90 19.96 10.80
CA GLN A 155 -7.81 19.00 10.76
C GLN A 155 -7.96 17.86 11.77
N VAL A 156 -8.48 18.15 12.98
CA VAL A 156 -8.68 17.15 14.03
C VAL A 156 -9.82 16.20 13.66
N ALA A 157 -10.93 16.75 13.17
CA ALA A 157 -12.05 15.95 12.68
C ALA A 157 -11.62 15.08 11.49
N MET A 158 -10.91 15.65 10.52
CA MET A 158 -10.43 14.91 9.34
C MET A 158 -9.47 13.78 9.69
N GLN A 159 -8.57 13.98 10.66
CA GLN A 159 -7.70 12.90 11.12
C GLN A 159 -8.52 11.71 11.66
N ARG A 160 -9.49 11.99 12.54
CA ARG A 160 -10.36 10.97 13.11
C ARG A 160 -11.23 10.28 12.05
N ILE A 161 -11.71 11.04 11.06
CA ILE A 161 -12.49 10.50 9.93
C ILE A 161 -11.63 9.58 9.06
N ASN A 162 -10.39 9.96 8.76
CA ASN A 162 -9.47 9.13 7.98
C ASN A 162 -9.16 7.80 8.68
N GLU A 163 -8.85 7.85 9.97
CA GLU A 163 -8.60 6.63 10.77
C GLU A 163 -9.85 5.73 10.82
N ALA A 164 -11.03 6.32 11.00
CA ALA A 164 -12.29 5.56 10.99
C ALA A 164 -12.66 5.02 9.60
N GLY A 165 -12.33 5.75 8.54
CA GLY A 165 -12.50 5.33 7.16
C GLY A 165 -11.65 4.12 6.80
N GLU A 166 -10.38 4.12 7.22
CA GLU A 166 -9.49 2.97 7.06
C GLU A 166 -10.02 1.74 7.82
N LYS A 167 -10.43 1.92 9.07
CA LYS A 167 -11.04 0.85 9.86
C LYS A 167 -12.30 0.29 9.18
N ALA A 168 -13.16 1.16 8.68
CA ALA A 168 -14.37 0.75 7.95
C ALA A 168 -14.04 -0.04 6.69
N LYS A 169 -13.00 0.37 5.93
CA LYS A 169 -12.51 -0.39 4.77
C LYS A 169 -12.10 -1.81 5.16
N ILE A 170 -11.34 -1.96 6.24
CA ILE A 170 -10.88 -3.27 6.74
C ILE A 170 -12.09 -4.12 7.16
N GLU A 171 -13.02 -3.57 7.93
CA GLU A 171 -14.22 -4.29 8.38
C GLU A 171 -15.11 -4.74 7.20
N LEU A 172 -15.25 -3.89 6.17
CA LEU A 172 -16.01 -4.23 4.95
C LEU A 172 -15.37 -5.34 4.11
N SER A 173 -14.15 -5.77 4.38
CA SER A 173 -13.57 -6.96 3.75
C SER A 173 -14.29 -8.25 4.19
N THR A 174 -14.79 -8.29 5.41
CA THR A 174 -15.48 -9.46 6.00
C THR A 174 -16.97 -9.22 6.25
N MET A 175 -17.35 -7.97 6.58
CA MET A 175 -18.72 -7.59 6.93
C MET A 175 -19.49 -7.02 5.73
N ILE A 176 -20.80 -7.18 5.72
CA ILE A 176 -21.68 -6.60 4.69
C ILE A 176 -21.94 -5.12 4.94
N THR A 177 -21.98 -4.71 6.22
CA THR A 177 -22.17 -3.32 6.67
C THR A 177 -21.27 -3.03 7.86
N THR A 178 -20.88 -1.77 8.02
CA THR A 178 -20.18 -1.25 9.20
C THR A 178 -20.74 0.12 9.58
N ILE A 179 -20.59 0.51 10.85
CA ILE A 179 -21.02 1.81 11.37
C ILE A 179 -19.79 2.59 11.82
N VAL A 180 -19.56 3.72 11.19
CA VAL A 180 -18.57 4.70 11.64
C VAL A 180 -19.25 5.58 12.70
N ASN A 181 -18.76 5.50 13.93
CA ASN A 181 -19.27 6.29 15.05
C ASN A 181 -18.14 7.09 15.68
N LEU A 182 -18.22 8.42 15.55
CA LEU A 182 -17.25 9.37 16.09
C LEU A 182 -17.95 10.38 16.99
N PRO A 183 -18.02 10.12 18.30
CA PRO A 183 -18.64 11.03 19.24
C PRO A 183 -17.83 12.32 19.35
N PHE A 184 -18.55 13.44 19.57
CA PHE A 184 -17.97 14.77 19.75
C PHE A 184 -17.02 15.16 18.60
N ILE A 185 -17.47 14.94 17.35
CA ILE A 185 -16.65 15.23 16.17
C ILE A 185 -16.41 16.72 15.97
N THR A 186 -17.38 17.54 16.34
CA THR A 186 -17.27 19.01 16.30
C THR A 186 -18.17 19.65 17.35
N ASN A 187 -17.88 20.92 17.68
CA ASN A 187 -18.69 21.73 18.57
C ASN A 187 -19.40 22.85 17.80
N THR A 188 -20.67 23.06 18.10
CA THR A 188 -21.49 24.13 17.54
C THR A 188 -22.07 25.02 18.63
N SER A 189 -22.72 26.11 18.27
CA SER A 189 -23.47 26.96 19.20
C SER A 189 -24.61 26.24 19.91
N SER A 190 -25.10 25.13 19.32
CA SER A 190 -26.14 24.26 19.92
C SER A 190 -25.57 23.09 20.73
N GLY A 191 -24.24 23.02 20.88
CA GLY A 191 -23.53 21.96 21.62
C GLY A 191 -22.74 21.03 20.72
N PRO A 192 -22.15 19.98 21.32
CA PRO A 192 -21.35 19.01 20.59
C PRO A 192 -22.20 18.18 19.63
N LYS A 193 -21.59 17.81 18.50
CA LYS A 193 -22.18 16.94 17.47
C LYS A 193 -21.45 15.61 17.41
N ASN A 194 -22.20 14.54 17.21
CA ASN A 194 -21.68 13.21 16.97
C ASN A 194 -21.86 12.85 15.50
N LEU A 195 -20.88 12.14 14.93
CA LEU A 195 -20.97 11.59 13.59
C LEU A 195 -21.30 10.10 13.70
N GLU A 196 -22.37 9.69 13.02
CA GLU A 196 -22.72 8.28 12.86
C GLU A 196 -23.14 8.05 11.41
N VAL A 197 -22.40 7.17 10.71
CA VAL A 197 -22.64 6.85 9.29
C VAL A 197 -22.54 5.34 9.12
N GLU A 198 -23.60 4.72 8.60
CA GLU A 198 -23.58 3.34 8.16
C GLU A 198 -23.05 3.24 6.72
N ILE A 199 -22.12 2.34 6.47
CA ILE A 199 -21.54 2.08 5.14
C ILE A 199 -21.71 0.61 4.81
N SER A 200 -22.36 0.31 3.68
CA SER A 200 -22.44 -1.06 3.18
C SER A 200 -21.28 -1.37 2.23
N ARG A 201 -20.90 -2.66 2.14
CA ARG A 201 -19.94 -3.13 1.14
C ARG A 201 -20.38 -2.79 -0.29
N ALA A 202 -21.67 -2.85 -0.59
CA ALA A 202 -22.21 -2.45 -1.89
C ALA A 202 -21.94 -0.98 -2.19
N LYS A 203 -22.13 -0.09 -1.20
CA LYS A 203 -21.82 1.32 -1.32
C LYS A 203 -20.32 1.59 -1.47
N PHE A 204 -19.51 0.90 -0.69
CA PHE A 204 -18.05 0.96 -0.83
C PHE A 204 -17.60 0.57 -2.25
N ASN A 205 -18.10 -0.55 -2.77
CA ASN A 205 -17.76 -1.02 -4.13
C ASN A 205 -18.21 -0.02 -5.20
N GLU A 206 -19.38 0.59 -5.05
CA GLU A 206 -19.86 1.64 -5.95
C GLU A 206 -18.91 2.84 -5.96
N LEU A 207 -18.54 3.34 -4.79
CA LEU A 207 -17.68 4.51 -4.62
C LEU A 207 -16.27 4.27 -5.16
N THR A 208 -15.72 3.08 -4.98
CA THR A 208 -14.33 2.75 -5.32
C THR A 208 -14.16 2.12 -6.69
N LYS A 209 -15.26 1.91 -7.43
CA LYS A 209 -15.24 1.29 -8.76
C LYS A 209 -14.22 1.92 -9.70
N GLY A 210 -14.13 3.25 -9.71
CA GLY A 210 -13.18 3.97 -10.55
C GLY A 210 -11.71 3.67 -10.24
N LEU A 211 -11.37 3.38 -8.97
CA LEU A 211 -10.02 2.96 -8.59
C LEU A 211 -9.74 1.53 -9.09
N VAL A 212 -10.72 0.63 -8.94
CA VAL A 212 -10.59 -0.74 -9.44
C VAL A 212 -10.43 -0.78 -10.96
N ASP A 213 -11.17 0.06 -11.69
CA ASP A 213 -11.05 0.13 -13.15
C ASP A 213 -9.63 0.58 -13.61
N ARG A 214 -8.89 1.33 -12.80
CA ARG A 214 -7.52 1.79 -13.11
C ARG A 214 -6.50 0.65 -13.18
N VAL A 215 -6.71 -0.49 -12.52
CA VAL A 215 -5.76 -1.60 -12.55
C VAL A 215 -5.74 -2.32 -13.91
N VAL A 216 -6.81 -2.20 -14.70
CA VAL A 216 -6.98 -2.98 -15.94
C VAL A 216 -5.91 -2.66 -16.98
N ILE A 217 -5.60 -1.37 -17.17
CA ILE A 217 -4.61 -0.94 -18.18
C ILE A 217 -3.20 -1.45 -17.84
N PRO A 218 -2.66 -1.25 -16.60
CA PRO A 218 -1.38 -1.84 -16.22
C PRO A 218 -1.33 -3.36 -16.37
N MET A 219 -2.40 -4.07 -16.01
CA MET A 219 -2.47 -5.53 -16.19
C MET A 219 -2.35 -5.94 -17.65
N GLN A 220 -3.09 -5.25 -18.54
CA GLN A 220 -3.02 -5.52 -19.99
C GLN A 220 -1.62 -5.22 -20.54
N ASN A 221 -0.99 -4.13 -20.13
CA ASN A 221 0.36 -3.77 -20.54
C ASN A 221 1.36 -4.86 -20.11
N ALA A 222 1.33 -5.30 -18.84
CA ALA A 222 2.23 -6.34 -18.36
C ALA A 222 2.04 -7.67 -19.13
N LEU A 223 0.81 -8.06 -19.43
CA LEU A 223 0.52 -9.27 -20.22
C LEU A 223 1.07 -9.15 -21.64
N ASN A 224 0.85 -8.02 -22.31
CA ASN A 224 1.31 -7.78 -23.66
C ASN A 224 2.84 -7.79 -23.75
N ASP A 225 3.52 -7.10 -22.80
CA ASP A 225 4.98 -7.02 -22.77
C ASP A 225 5.62 -8.39 -22.49
N ALA A 226 4.98 -9.21 -21.66
CA ALA A 226 5.42 -10.58 -21.41
C ALA A 226 5.08 -11.53 -22.57
N ARG A 227 4.42 -11.06 -23.64
CA ARG A 227 3.87 -11.89 -24.74
C ARG A 227 3.05 -13.07 -24.19
N SER A 228 2.30 -12.80 -23.14
CA SER A 228 1.48 -13.78 -22.44
C SER A 228 0.02 -13.55 -22.76
N VAL A 229 -0.76 -14.65 -22.84
CA VAL A 229 -2.21 -14.58 -22.98
C VAL A 229 -2.85 -14.76 -21.59
N SER A 230 -3.91 -14.01 -21.31
CA SER A 230 -4.68 -14.22 -20.10
C SER A 230 -5.41 -15.56 -20.15
N TYR A 231 -4.95 -16.55 -19.39
CA TYR A 231 -5.74 -17.75 -19.14
C TYR A 231 -6.66 -17.51 -17.93
N THR A 232 -7.88 -17.99 -18.03
CA THR A 232 -9.02 -17.72 -17.15
C THR A 232 -8.96 -18.41 -15.77
N HIS A 233 -7.81 -18.78 -15.27
CA HIS A 233 -7.66 -19.31 -13.92
C HIS A 233 -6.76 -18.41 -13.07
N LEU A 234 -7.33 -17.28 -12.65
CA LEU A 234 -6.78 -16.52 -11.53
C LEU A 234 -7.23 -17.21 -10.23
N THR A 235 -6.37 -17.98 -9.63
CA THR A 235 -6.50 -18.27 -8.20
C THR A 235 -5.99 -17.04 -7.46
N LEU A 236 -6.88 -16.30 -6.83
CA LEU A 236 -6.54 -15.26 -5.88
C LEU A 236 -6.30 -15.93 -4.52
N PRO A 237 -5.07 -16.08 -4.04
CA PRO A 237 -4.89 -16.23 -2.62
C PRO A 237 -5.16 -14.86 -2.00
N THR A 238 -6.29 -14.73 -1.34
CA THR A 238 -6.48 -13.69 -0.35
C THR A 238 -5.49 -14.01 0.77
N SER A 239 -4.49 -13.14 0.96
CA SER A 239 -3.72 -13.17 2.18
C SER A 239 -4.68 -12.82 3.31
N ASP A 240 -5.00 -13.80 4.16
CA ASP A 240 -5.51 -13.55 5.49
C ASP A 240 -4.37 -12.87 6.29
N LEU A 241 -4.38 -11.55 6.30
CA LEU A 241 -3.59 -10.71 7.19
C LEU A 241 -4.53 -9.93 8.09
#